data_9d974455b953ed018f043e9d2bcbf526
#
_entry.id   9d974455b953ed018f043e9d2bcbf526
#
_cell.length_a   1.000
_cell.length_b   1.000
_cell.length_c   1.000
_cell.angle_alpha   90.00
_cell.angle_beta   90.00
_cell.angle_gamma   90.00
#
_symmetry.space_group_name_H-M   'P 1'
#
loop_
_entity.id
_entity.type
_entity.pdbx_description
1 polymer ?
#
loop_
_entity_poly.entity_id
_entity_poly.type
_entity_poly.pdbx_seq_one_letter_code
_entity_poly.pdbx_strand_id
1 'polypeptide(L)'
;MRCALISDIHGNLPALEAVLADIEGRAAIDAVYHLGDLVGYAPWPDEVVALLRSHGIAGVAGNYDSTVATDYVHCGCRYEDARQEELSHHSYEWTRARVSEETKRWLGGLPFRMDVRPLGGHASGPTLILLHGNPVLNTVYWTEDRDDGFCRKMATAAGARAGDVVAFGHTHRPWHREVDGIHFVNTGSVGRPKDGDWRAGYVVLELGASGPGVEFIRVDYDLERATAAIRSSTLPDEFAEILETGGVLRSVKA
;
A
#
# COMPACT_ATOMS: atom_id res chain seq x y z
N MET A 1 -2.02 15.42 -15.17
CA MET A 1 -1.48 15.22 -13.82
C MET A 1 -0.72 13.90 -13.82
N ARG A 2 0.50 13.94 -13.36
CA ARG A 2 1.34 12.74 -13.20
C ARG A 2 1.67 12.57 -11.72
N CYS A 3 1.29 11.45 -11.12
CA CYS A 3 1.51 11.23 -9.69
C CYS A 3 2.11 9.86 -9.41
N ALA A 4 2.81 9.75 -8.27
CA ALA A 4 3.28 8.47 -7.76
C ALA A 4 2.32 7.96 -6.68
N LEU A 5 2.01 6.67 -6.73
CA LEU A 5 1.14 5.98 -5.78
C LEU A 5 1.96 4.90 -5.07
N ILE A 6 2.08 5.02 -3.76
CA ILE A 6 2.80 4.08 -2.89
C ILE A 6 1.82 3.43 -1.91
N SER A 7 2.03 2.17 -1.55
CA SER A 7 1.15 1.44 -0.63
C SER A 7 1.89 0.36 0.15
N ASP A 8 1.28 -0.08 1.24
CA ASP A 8 1.74 -1.28 1.96
C ASP A 8 3.24 -1.20 2.31
N ILE A 9 3.61 -0.11 3.01
CA ILE A 9 5.00 0.19 3.39
C ILE A 9 5.44 -0.69 4.55
N HIS A 10 4.50 -0.97 5.47
CA HIS A 10 4.67 -1.93 6.55
C HIS A 10 5.96 -1.72 7.37
N GLY A 11 6.21 -0.48 7.78
CA GLY A 11 7.36 -0.16 8.63
C GLY A 11 8.73 -0.40 7.98
N ASN A 12 8.81 -0.67 6.67
CA ASN A 12 10.06 -0.90 5.95
C ASN A 12 10.66 0.44 5.51
N LEU A 13 11.36 1.09 6.43
CA LEU A 13 11.99 2.39 6.20
C LEU A 13 12.99 2.37 5.04
N PRO A 14 13.93 1.39 4.93
CA PRO A 14 14.86 1.35 3.79
C PRO A 14 14.18 1.30 2.43
N ALA A 15 13.05 0.57 2.31
CA ALA A 15 12.29 0.50 1.07
C ALA A 15 11.60 1.84 0.75
N LEU A 16 11.03 2.50 1.75
CA LEU A 16 10.42 3.82 1.58
C LEU A 16 11.45 4.88 1.18
N GLU A 17 12.61 4.92 1.84
CA GLU A 17 13.70 5.84 1.52
C GLU A 17 14.14 5.69 0.06
N ALA A 18 14.33 4.45 -0.41
CA ALA A 18 14.71 4.18 -1.80
C ALA A 18 13.63 4.60 -2.81
N VAL A 19 12.37 4.32 -2.52
CA VAL A 19 11.25 4.73 -3.39
C VAL A 19 11.12 6.23 -3.46
N LEU A 20 11.23 6.96 -2.35
CA LEU A 20 11.18 8.42 -2.36
C LEU A 20 12.34 9.03 -3.15
N ALA A 21 13.55 8.49 -3.00
CA ALA A 21 14.71 8.93 -3.76
C ALA A 21 14.54 8.69 -5.28
N ASP A 22 13.97 7.54 -5.68
CA ASP A 22 13.65 7.26 -7.08
C ASP A 22 12.58 8.23 -7.62
N ILE A 23 11.53 8.50 -6.85
CA ILE A 23 10.48 9.47 -7.22
C ILE A 23 11.06 10.88 -7.39
N GLU A 24 11.91 11.33 -6.48
CA GLU A 24 12.58 12.64 -6.56
C GLU A 24 13.50 12.76 -7.78
N GLY A 25 14.15 11.66 -8.18
CA GLY A 25 14.97 11.57 -9.40
C GLY A 25 14.17 11.60 -10.69
N ARG A 26 12.85 11.41 -10.66
CA ARG A 26 12.00 11.40 -11.85
C ARG A 26 11.50 12.78 -12.23
N ALA A 27 11.57 13.10 -13.51
CA ALA A 27 11.01 14.34 -14.01
C ALA A 27 9.48 14.36 -13.89
N ALA A 28 8.94 15.52 -13.53
CA ALA A 28 7.51 15.87 -13.65
C ALA A 28 6.54 14.96 -12.85
N ILE A 29 6.86 14.61 -11.61
CA ILE A 29 5.87 14.08 -10.66
C ILE A 29 5.21 15.26 -9.95
N ASP A 30 3.90 15.45 -10.15
CA ASP A 30 3.14 16.57 -9.57
C ASP A 30 2.79 16.33 -8.10
N ALA A 31 2.59 15.05 -7.70
CA ALA A 31 2.22 14.68 -6.33
C ALA A 31 2.55 13.21 -6.04
N VAL A 32 2.72 12.91 -4.76
CA VAL A 32 2.84 11.54 -4.23
C VAL A 32 1.68 11.29 -3.27
N TYR A 33 1.05 10.12 -3.38
CA TYR A 33 -0.02 9.68 -2.47
C TYR A 33 0.26 8.29 -1.93
N HIS A 34 -0.07 8.05 -0.65
CA HIS A 34 -0.05 6.72 -0.07
C HIS A 34 -1.44 6.10 0.03
N LEU A 35 -1.53 4.78 -0.14
CA LEU A 35 -2.77 4.02 -0.09
C LEU A 35 -2.90 3.18 1.18
N GLY A 36 -2.21 3.55 2.26
CA GLY A 36 -2.32 2.94 3.58
C GLY A 36 -1.40 1.74 3.82
N ASP A 37 -1.60 1.11 4.96
CA ASP A 37 -0.76 0.08 5.58
C ASP A 37 0.70 0.53 5.70
N LEU A 38 0.86 1.64 6.43
CA LEU A 38 2.15 2.29 6.64
C LEU A 38 2.98 1.56 7.69
N VAL A 39 2.32 0.98 8.69
CA VAL A 39 2.93 0.31 9.84
C VAL A 39 2.73 -1.21 9.77
N GLY A 40 3.46 -1.95 10.61
CA GLY A 40 3.40 -3.41 10.68
C GLY A 40 4.62 -4.10 10.05
N TYR A 41 4.86 -5.34 10.43
CA TYR A 41 5.82 -6.29 9.87
C TYR A 41 7.31 -5.94 9.94
N ALA A 42 7.70 -4.67 9.89
CA ALA A 42 9.09 -4.24 10.01
C ALA A 42 9.28 -3.20 11.12
N PRO A 43 10.52 -2.97 11.61
CA PRO A 43 10.74 -2.36 12.94
C PRO A 43 10.74 -0.83 12.97
N TRP A 44 10.29 -0.12 11.92
CA TRP A 44 10.32 1.35 11.86
C TRP A 44 8.94 2.01 11.64
N PRO A 45 7.91 1.69 12.47
CA PRO A 45 6.58 2.23 12.23
C PRO A 45 6.52 3.75 12.40
N ASP A 46 7.16 4.31 13.43
CA ASP A 46 7.15 5.76 13.69
C ASP A 46 8.00 6.53 12.67
N GLU A 47 9.15 5.98 12.28
CA GLU A 47 10.06 6.60 11.33
C GLU A 47 9.45 6.69 9.92
N VAL A 48 8.74 5.64 9.50
CA VAL A 48 7.99 5.65 8.22
C VAL A 48 6.95 6.75 8.22
N VAL A 49 6.16 6.86 9.28
CA VAL A 49 5.14 7.92 9.40
C VAL A 49 5.78 9.29 9.47
N ALA A 50 6.88 9.45 10.22
CA ALA A 50 7.61 10.72 10.30
C ALA A 50 8.17 11.15 8.92
N LEU A 51 8.69 10.19 8.15
CA LEU A 51 9.23 10.47 6.81
C LEU A 51 8.12 10.91 5.84
N LEU A 52 6.98 10.20 5.80
CA LEU A 52 5.84 10.60 4.98
C LEU A 52 5.32 12.00 5.33
N ARG A 53 5.20 12.29 6.63
CA ARG A 53 4.79 13.62 7.12
C ARG A 53 5.76 14.72 6.72
N SER A 54 7.06 14.47 6.82
CA SER A 54 8.08 15.45 6.46
C SER A 54 8.07 15.83 4.97
N HIS A 55 7.67 14.88 4.10
CA HIS A 55 7.48 15.12 2.66
C HIS A 55 6.06 15.63 2.31
N GLY A 56 5.17 15.79 3.29
CA GLY A 56 3.80 16.24 3.05
C GLY A 56 2.96 15.28 2.21
N ILE A 57 3.30 13.98 2.22
CA ILE A 57 2.61 12.95 1.44
C ILE A 57 1.25 12.65 2.08
N ALA A 58 0.18 12.95 1.35
CA ALA A 58 -1.18 12.68 1.75
C ALA A 58 -1.63 11.28 1.27
N GLY A 59 -2.68 10.72 1.92
CA GLY A 59 -3.21 9.43 1.51
C GLY A 59 -4.37 8.95 2.36
N VAL A 60 -4.63 7.65 2.31
CA VAL A 60 -5.76 6.99 2.98
C VAL A 60 -5.28 5.98 4.02
N ALA A 61 -6.15 5.65 4.99
CA ALA A 61 -5.85 4.66 6.00
C ALA A 61 -5.93 3.24 5.45
N GLY A 62 -4.92 2.42 5.74
CA GLY A 62 -4.98 0.97 5.61
C GLY A 62 -5.69 0.31 6.81
N ASN A 63 -5.83 -1.01 6.77
CA ASN A 63 -6.42 -1.73 7.89
C ASN A 63 -5.49 -1.76 9.10
N TYR A 64 -4.16 -1.90 8.92
CA TYR A 64 -3.20 -1.78 10.01
C TYR A 64 -3.24 -0.39 10.63
N ASP A 65 -3.24 0.65 9.82
CA ASP A 65 -3.26 2.04 10.30
C ASP A 65 -4.48 2.31 11.18
N SER A 66 -5.67 1.94 10.68
CA SER A 66 -6.95 2.15 11.37
C SER A 66 -7.05 1.38 12.69
N THR A 67 -6.58 0.14 12.71
CA THR A 67 -6.70 -0.73 13.88
C THR A 67 -5.64 -0.45 14.92
N VAL A 68 -4.40 -0.10 14.52
CA VAL A 68 -3.34 0.35 15.43
C VAL A 68 -3.71 1.70 16.06
N ALA A 69 -4.27 2.63 15.28
CA ALA A 69 -4.69 3.94 15.78
C ALA A 69 -5.77 3.85 16.89
N THR A 70 -6.63 2.84 16.82
CA THR A 70 -7.73 2.64 17.77
C THR A 70 -7.45 1.59 18.83
N ASP A 71 -6.22 1.08 18.91
CA ASP A 71 -5.84 -0.03 19.79
C ASP A 71 -6.75 -1.26 19.67
N TYR A 72 -7.30 -1.49 18.47
CA TYR A 72 -8.17 -2.63 18.23
C TYR A 72 -7.42 -3.95 18.45
N VAL A 73 -8.13 -5.04 18.71
CA VAL A 73 -7.51 -6.31 19.12
C VAL A 73 -6.85 -7.10 17.99
N HIS A 74 -7.15 -6.78 16.72
CA HIS A 74 -6.56 -7.45 15.55
C HIS A 74 -6.61 -6.53 14.30
N CYS A 75 -5.80 -6.83 13.28
CA CYS A 75 -5.71 -6.04 12.04
C CYS A 75 -6.92 -6.18 11.10
N GLY A 76 -7.86 -7.07 11.35
CA GLY A 76 -8.97 -7.37 10.44
C GLY A 76 -8.57 -8.17 9.20
N CYS A 77 -7.35 -8.70 9.15
CA CYS A 77 -6.84 -9.47 8.01
C CYS A 77 -7.53 -10.84 7.90
N ARG A 78 -7.61 -11.36 6.68
CA ARG A 78 -7.97 -12.75 6.40
C ARG A 78 -6.69 -13.56 6.22
N TYR A 79 -6.66 -14.77 6.77
CA TYR A 79 -5.52 -15.67 6.70
C TYR A 79 -5.81 -16.88 5.83
N GLU A 80 -4.79 -17.41 5.14
CA GLU A 80 -4.89 -18.60 4.31
C GLU A 80 -4.62 -19.88 5.11
N ASP A 81 -3.78 -19.75 6.15
CA ASP A 81 -3.41 -20.82 7.05
C ASP A 81 -3.10 -20.33 8.48
N ALA A 82 -3.00 -21.27 9.44
CA ALA A 82 -2.75 -20.97 10.85
C ALA A 82 -1.38 -20.31 11.11
N ARG A 83 -0.36 -20.60 10.28
CA ARG A 83 0.97 -19.98 10.44
C ARG A 83 0.95 -18.51 10.03
N GLN A 84 0.27 -18.18 8.93
CA GLN A 84 0.07 -16.79 8.53
C GLN A 84 -0.71 -16.01 9.57
N GLU A 85 -1.73 -16.64 10.17
CA GLU A 85 -2.50 -16.04 11.26
C GLU A 85 -1.61 -15.73 12.46
N GLU A 86 -0.81 -16.69 12.93
CA GLU A 86 0.12 -16.54 14.04
C GLU A 86 1.14 -15.40 13.77
N LEU A 87 1.80 -15.42 12.61
CA LEU A 87 2.75 -14.40 12.20
C LEU A 87 2.11 -13.00 12.14
N SER A 88 0.89 -12.91 11.58
CA SER A 88 0.18 -11.65 11.51
C SER A 88 -0.20 -11.11 12.88
N HIS A 89 -0.61 -11.97 13.82
CA HIS A 89 -0.87 -11.59 15.20
C HIS A 89 0.40 -11.07 15.89
N HIS A 90 1.53 -11.78 15.75
CA HIS A 90 2.81 -11.31 16.28
C HIS A 90 3.20 -9.93 15.74
N SER A 91 3.12 -9.74 14.44
CA SER A 91 3.38 -8.44 13.82
C SER A 91 2.48 -7.35 14.39
N TYR A 92 1.18 -7.65 14.50
CA TYR A 92 0.19 -6.68 14.94
C TYR A 92 0.38 -6.25 16.39
N GLU A 93 0.56 -7.20 17.31
CA GLU A 93 0.80 -6.93 18.72
C GLU A 93 2.12 -6.18 18.93
N TRP A 94 3.17 -6.61 18.21
CA TRP A 94 4.47 -5.94 18.24
C TRP A 94 4.35 -4.48 17.82
N THR A 95 3.67 -4.22 16.72
CA THR A 95 3.47 -2.88 16.15
C THR A 95 2.66 -2.02 17.09
N ARG A 96 1.49 -2.52 17.53
CA ARG A 96 0.59 -1.80 18.44
C ARG A 96 1.27 -1.36 19.73
N ALA A 97 2.15 -2.21 20.28
CA ALA A 97 2.89 -1.93 21.51
C ALA A 97 4.01 -0.89 21.34
N ARG A 98 4.45 -0.60 20.11
CA ARG A 98 5.62 0.26 19.83
C ARG A 98 5.29 1.56 19.13
N VAL A 99 4.20 1.61 18.41
CA VAL A 99 3.75 2.85 17.76
C VAL A 99 3.44 3.90 18.82
N SER A 100 4.05 5.07 18.68
CA SER A 100 3.86 6.20 19.59
C SER A 100 2.43 6.74 19.54
N GLU A 101 1.99 7.36 20.64
CA GLU A 101 0.68 8.02 20.70
C GLU A 101 0.53 9.17 19.69
N GLU A 102 1.62 9.79 19.30
CA GLU A 102 1.62 10.81 18.24
C GLU A 102 1.30 10.17 16.89
N THR A 103 1.98 9.07 16.57
CA THR A 103 1.74 8.31 15.35
C THR A 103 0.33 7.73 15.32
N LYS A 104 -0.16 7.13 16.41
CA LYS A 104 -1.55 6.63 16.50
C LYS A 104 -2.57 7.73 16.21
N ARG A 105 -2.39 8.92 16.78
CA ARG A 105 -3.30 10.06 16.52
C ARG A 105 -3.27 10.50 15.07
N TRP A 106 -2.11 10.50 14.43
CA TRP A 106 -1.98 10.85 13.02
C TRP A 106 -2.62 9.79 12.13
N LEU A 107 -2.33 8.50 12.34
CA LEU A 107 -2.96 7.37 11.64
C LEU A 107 -4.49 7.41 11.77
N GLY A 108 -5.02 7.68 12.96
CA GLY A 108 -6.45 7.81 13.22
C GLY A 108 -7.12 9.00 12.52
N GLY A 109 -6.35 9.97 12.05
CA GLY A 109 -6.82 11.10 11.24
C GLY A 109 -6.84 10.84 9.74
N LEU A 110 -6.31 9.71 9.28
CA LEU A 110 -6.30 9.37 7.85
C LEU A 110 -7.72 9.02 7.36
N PRO A 111 -8.15 9.55 6.18
CA PRO A 111 -9.45 9.22 5.62
C PRO A 111 -9.48 7.78 5.07
N PHE A 112 -10.66 7.18 5.03
CA PHE A 112 -10.90 5.90 4.35
C PHE A 112 -10.75 6.00 2.83
N ARG A 113 -11.08 7.16 2.26
CA ARG A 113 -11.09 7.44 0.83
C ARG A 113 -10.62 8.86 0.54
N MET A 114 -9.93 9.04 -0.56
CA MET A 114 -9.58 10.36 -1.10
C MET A 114 -9.86 10.41 -2.60
N ASP A 115 -10.54 11.47 -3.05
CA ASP A 115 -10.79 11.73 -4.46
C ASP A 115 -9.91 12.89 -4.93
N VAL A 116 -9.04 12.61 -5.90
CA VAL A 116 -8.09 13.57 -6.44
C VAL A 116 -8.48 13.91 -7.88
N ARG A 117 -8.45 15.19 -8.22
CA ARG A 117 -8.69 15.69 -9.57
C ARG A 117 -7.52 16.55 -10.04
N PRO A 118 -7.15 16.48 -11.34
CA PRO A 118 -6.14 17.36 -11.90
C PRO A 118 -6.50 18.84 -11.67
N LEU A 119 -5.52 19.64 -11.23
CA LEU A 119 -5.70 21.08 -11.09
C LEU A 119 -6.01 21.71 -12.46
N GLY A 120 -7.01 22.57 -12.50
CA GLY A 120 -7.48 23.21 -13.77
C GLY A 120 -8.29 22.29 -14.68
N GLY A 121 -8.55 21.04 -14.27
CA GLY A 121 -9.43 20.13 -14.99
C GLY A 121 -10.91 20.57 -14.92
N HIS A 122 -11.69 20.20 -15.96
CA HIS A 122 -13.16 20.40 -15.91
C HIS A 122 -13.78 19.54 -14.80
N ALA A 123 -14.90 19.98 -14.23
CA ALA A 123 -15.65 19.21 -13.22
C ALA A 123 -16.08 17.82 -13.75
N SER A 124 -16.14 17.64 -15.07
CA SER A 124 -16.40 16.39 -15.77
C SER A 124 -15.14 15.55 -16.09
N GLY A 125 -13.94 16.02 -15.74
CA GLY A 125 -12.69 15.29 -15.98
C GLY A 125 -12.55 14.04 -15.13
N PRO A 126 -11.52 13.20 -15.40
CA PRO A 126 -11.28 11.97 -14.66
C PRO A 126 -10.98 12.24 -13.19
N THR A 127 -11.47 11.36 -12.32
CA THR A 127 -11.18 11.35 -10.89
C THR A 127 -10.26 10.17 -10.58
N LEU A 128 -9.21 10.42 -9.80
CA LEU A 128 -8.42 9.39 -9.16
C LEU A 128 -9.02 9.13 -7.77
N ILE A 129 -9.59 7.95 -7.59
CA ILE A 129 -10.20 7.49 -6.34
C ILE A 129 -9.17 6.62 -5.62
N LEU A 130 -8.70 7.10 -4.48
CA LEU A 130 -7.71 6.42 -3.65
C LEU A 130 -8.39 5.67 -2.50
N LEU A 131 -8.07 4.40 -2.37
CA LEU A 131 -8.57 3.47 -1.35
C LEU A 131 -7.40 2.60 -0.87
N HIS A 132 -7.58 1.88 0.24
CA HIS A 132 -6.63 0.82 0.60
C HIS A 132 -7.03 -0.54 0.03
N GLY A 133 -8.17 -1.09 0.42
CA GLY A 133 -8.68 -2.38 -0.06
C GLY A 133 -9.73 -2.20 -1.16
N ASN A 134 -10.97 -1.88 -0.77
CA ASN A 134 -12.03 -1.60 -1.72
C ASN A 134 -12.98 -0.49 -1.19
N PRO A 135 -13.96 -0.02 -1.97
CA PRO A 135 -14.81 1.12 -1.56
C PRO A 135 -15.80 0.80 -0.42
N VAL A 136 -15.86 -0.44 0.05
CA VAL A 136 -16.77 -0.86 1.14
C VAL A 136 -16.00 -1.10 2.43
N LEU A 137 -14.87 -1.83 2.35
CA LEU A 137 -14.04 -2.20 3.51
C LEU A 137 -12.57 -2.24 3.10
N ASN A 138 -11.68 -1.72 3.94
CA ASN A 138 -10.23 -1.74 3.70
C ASN A 138 -9.57 -3.12 3.95
N THR A 139 -10.34 -4.12 4.40
CA THR A 139 -9.88 -5.49 4.68
C THR A 139 -10.24 -6.50 3.58
N VAL A 140 -10.94 -6.09 2.53
CA VAL A 140 -11.34 -7.01 1.45
C VAL A 140 -10.27 -7.12 0.38
N TYR A 141 -9.81 -8.34 0.14
CA TYR A 141 -8.83 -8.64 -0.91
C TYR A 141 -9.47 -8.55 -2.29
N TRP A 142 -9.03 -7.55 -3.05
CA TRP A 142 -9.40 -7.38 -4.46
C TRP A 142 -8.23 -7.84 -5.33
N THR A 143 -8.27 -9.11 -5.69
CA THR A 143 -7.25 -9.80 -6.48
C THR A 143 -7.54 -9.68 -7.97
N GLU A 144 -6.51 -9.88 -8.79
CA GLU A 144 -6.59 -9.77 -10.25
C GLU A 144 -7.56 -10.78 -10.88
N ASP A 145 -7.75 -11.95 -10.27
CA ASP A 145 -8.64 -13.02 -10.73
C ASP A 145 -10.14 -12.77 -10.51
N ARG A 146 -10.50 -11.66 -9.81
CA ARG A 146 -11.90 -11.25 -9.71
C ARG A 146 -12.45 -10.90 -11.09
N ASP A 147 -13.69 -11.35 -11.37
CA ASP A 147 -14.33 -11.11 -12.65
C ASP A 147 -14.75 -9.65 -12.87
N ASP A 148 -15.10 -9.30 -14.10
CA ASP A 148 -15.57 -7.95 -14.44
C ASP A 148 -16.86 -7.57 -13.70
N GLY A 149 -17.70 -8.55 -13.34
CA GLY A 149 -18.91 -8.33 -12.55
C GLY A 149 -18.57 -7.79 -11.15
N PHE A 150 -17.50 -8.30 -10.53
CA PHE A 150 -16.99 -7.76 -9.27
C PHE A 150 -16.46 -6.33 -9.46
N CYS A 151 -15.67 -6.08 -10.51
CA CYS A 151 -15.15 -4.74 -10.82
C CYS A 151 -16.29 -3.73 -11.00
N ARG A 152 -17.36 -4.08 -11.72
CA ARG A 152 -18.56 -3.22 -11.88
C ARG A 152 -19.26 -2.91 -10.56
N LYS A 153 -19.39 -3.89 -9.66
CA LYS A 153 -19.94 -3.67 -8.32
C LYS A 153 -19.09 -2.70 -7.50
N MET A 154 -17.78 -2.83 -7.57
CA MET A 154 -16.86 -1.94 -6.88
C MET A 154 -16.86 -0.54 -7.49
N ALA A 155 -16.93 -0.43 -8.81
CA ALA A 155 -17.09 0.86 -9.51
C ALA A 155 -18.37 1.57 -9.05
N THR A 156 -19.50 0.85 -9.00
CA THR A 156 -20.79 1.40 -8.51
C THR A 156 -20.67 1.87 -7.07
N ALA A 157 -20.08 1.06 -6.19
CA ALA A 157 -19.89 1.42 -4.78
C ALA A 157 -18.95 2.63 -4.61
N ALA A 158 -17.95 2.78 -5.48
CA ALA A 158 -17.06 3.93 -5.52
C ALA A 158 -17.70 5.16 -6.18
N GLY A 159 -18.82 5.02 -6.89
CA GLY A 159 -19.38 6.08 -7.73
C GLY A 159 -18.46 6.45 -8.90
N ALA A 160 -17.61 5.52 -9.34
CA ALA A 160 -16.70 5.70 -10.45
C ALA A 160 -17.43 5.63 -11.78
N ARG A 161 -16.94 6.38 -12.76
CA ARG A 161 -17.47 6.47 -14.12
C ARG A 161 -16.34 6.29 -15.14
N ALA A 162 -16.70 6.08 -16.39
CA ALA A 162 -15.73 5.96 -17.49
C ALA A 162 -14.72 7.13 -17.48
N GLY A 163 -13.45 6.81 -17.59
CA GLY A 163 -12.31 7.72 -17.47
C GLY A 163 -11.73 7.82 -16.07
N ASP A 164 -12.44 7.39 -15.01
CA ASP A 164 -11.93 7.41 -13.64
C ASP A 164 -10.91 6.27 -13.40
N VAL A 165 -10.04 6.49 -12.42
CA VAL A 165 -9.11 5.48 -11.90
C VAL A 165 -9.44 5.19 -10.45
N VAL A 166 -9.62 3.92 -10.11
CA VAL A 166 -9.72 3.43 -8.74
C VAL A 166 -8.39 2.75 -8.39
N ALA A 167 -7.61 3.38 -7.53
CA ALA A 167 -6.30 2.89 -7.10
C ALA A 167 -6.34 2.37 -5.66
N PHE A 168 -5.70 1.23 -5.42
CA PHE A 168 -5.70 0.53 -4.12
C PHE A 168 -4.45 -0.35 -3.95
N GLY A 169 -4.25 -0.92 -2.76
CA GLY A 169 -3.15 -1.80 -2.38
C GLY A 169 -3.65 -3.11 -1.75
N HIS A 170 -3.29 -3.35 -0.49
CA HIS A 170 -3.74 -4.43 0.41
C HIS A 170 -3.34 -5.85 0.02
N THR A 171 -3.36 -6.22 -1.26
CA THR A 171 -2.97 -7.56 -1.71
C THR A 171 -1.46 -7.72 -1.88
N HIS A 172 -0.71 -6.62 -1.95
CA HIS A 172 0.73 -6.53 -2.22
C HIS A 172 1.14 -7.11 -3.60
N ARG A 173 0.18 -7.29 -4.50
CA ARG A 173 0.39 -7.79 -5.87
C ARG A 173 -0.08 -6.74 -6.84
N PRO A 174 0.80 -6.16 -7.66
CA PRO A 174 0.44 -5.11 -8.59
C PRO A 174 -0.32 -5.68 -9.79
N TRP A 175 -1.39 -4.99 -10.19
CA TRP A 175 -2.12 -5.30 -11.42
C TRP A 175 -2.92 -4.09 -11.90
N HIS A 176 -3.25 -4.08 -13.18
CA HIS A 176 -4.10 -3.07 -13.81
C HIS A 176 -5.12 -3.74 -14.74
N ARG A 177 -6.35 -3.28 -14.68
CA ARG A 177 -7.43 -3.71 -15.56
C ARG A 177 -8.36 -2.54 -15.87
N GLU A 178 -8.82 -2.50 -17.12
CA GLU A 178 -9.89 -1.61 -17.55
C GLU A 178 -11.19 -2.40 -17.71
N VAL A 179 -12.29 -1.91 -17.15
CA VAL A 179 -13.64 -2.45 -17.33
C VAL A 179 -14.59 -1.27 -17.53
N ASP A 180 -15.31 -1.28 -18.66
CA ASP A 180 -16.28 -0.23 -19.03
C ASP A 180 -15.69 1.19 -19.02
N GLY A 181 -14.41 1.33 -19.41
CA GLY A 181 -13.67 2.59 -19.40
C GLY A 181 -13.23 3.08 -18.03
N ILE A 182 -13.39 2.28 -16.96
CA ILE A 182 -12.90 2.56 -15.62
C ILE A 182 -11.63 1.75 -15.39
N HIS A 183 -10.57 2.39 -14.89
CA HIS A 183 -9.29 1.75 -14.63
C HIS A 183 -9.18 1.36 -13.16
N PHE A 184 -8.83 0.11 -12.90
CA PHE A 184 -8.59 -0.46 -11.57
C PHE A 184 -7.10 -0.77 -11.45
N VAL A 185 -6.43 -0.15 -10.47
CA VAL A 185 -4.98 -0.24 -10.31
C VAL A 185 -4.65 -0.66 -8.89
N ASN A 186 -4.12 -1.87 -8.73
CA ASN A 186 -3.46 -2.26 -7.49
C ASN A 186 -1.98 -1.88 -7.58
N THR A 187 -1.50 -1.10 -6.63
CA THR A 187 -0.13 -0.57 -6.69
C THR A 187 0.94 -1.56 -6.24
N GLY A 188 0.55 -2.71 -5.74
CA GLY A 188 1.48 -3.64 -5.10
C GLY A 188 1.89 -3.19 -3.72
N SER A 189 3.17 -3.29 -3.39
CA SER A 189 3.70 -2.94 -2.06
C SER A 189 5.09 -2.33 -2.16
N VAL A 190 5.33 -1.28 -1.40
CA VAL A 190 6.67 -0.72 -1.18
C VAL A 190 7.47 -1.63 -0.26
N GLY A 191 6.92 -1.98 0.90
CA GLY A 191 7.68 -2.60 1.97
C GLY A 191 7.61 -4.11 2.08
N ARG A 192 6.60 -4.75 1.45
CA ARG A 192 6.35 -6.19 1.60
C ARG A 192 5.70 -6.82 0.38
N PRO A 193 6.33 -6.81 -0.81
CA PRO A 193 5.81 -7.45 -2.02
C PRO A 193 5.47 -8.93 -1.79
N LYS A 194 4.48 -9.43 -2.56
CA LYS A 194 4.01 -10.84 -2.51
C LYS A 194 3.88 -11.46 -3.90
N ASP A 195 4.69 -11.02 -4.83
CA ASP A 195 4.67 -11.46 -6.23
C ASP A 195 5.98 -12.11 -6.70
N GLY A 196 6.87 -12.43 -5.75
CA GLY A 196 8.16 -13.07 -6.01
C GLY A 196 9.30 -12.10 -6.33
N ASP A 197 9.03 -10.80 -6.40
CA ASP A 197 10.05 -9.76 -6.58
C ASP A 197 10.25 -9.01 -5.25
N TRP A 198 11.46 -9.12 -4.66
CA TRP A 198 11.80 -8.50 -3.39
C TRP A 198 11.91 -6.97 -3.45
N ARG A 199 12.06 -6.40 -4.65
CA ARG A 199 12.24 -4.96 -4.83
C ARG A 199 10.98 -4.19 -4.44
N ALA A 200 11.17 -3.01 -3.88
CA ALA A 200 10.07 -2.12 -3.55
C ALA A 200 9.26 -1.76 -4.80
N GLY A 201 7.92 -1.86 -4.71
CA GLY A 201 7.03 -1.58 -5.83
C GLY A 201 6.21 -0.32 -5.62
N TYR A 202 6.04 0.50 -6.67
CA TYR A 202 5.10 1.60 -6.69
C TYR A 202 4.58 1.86 -8.12
N VAL A 203 3.60 2.74 -8.27
CA VAL A 203 3.01 3.08 -9.57
C VAL A 203 3.21 4.56 -9.89
N VAL A 204 3.59 4.86 -11.12
CA VAL A 204 3.43 6.19 -11.70
C VAL A 204 2.16 6.19 -12.56
N LEU A 205 1.24 7.06 -12.20
CA LEU A 205 -0.04 7.24 -12.88
C LEU A 205 -0.04 8.59 -13.60
N GLU A 206 -0.38 8.57 -14.90
CA GLU A 206 -0.60 9.77 -15.69
C GLU A 206 -2.08 9.91 -16.04
N LEU A 207 -2.72 11.00 -15.62
CA LEU A 207 -4.09 11.36 -16.03
C LEU A 207 -4.02 12.41 -17.11
N GLY A 208 -4.13 11.97 -18.36
CA GLY A 208 -4.08 12.80 -19.56
C GLY A 208 -5.36 12.75 -20.37
N ALA A 209 -5.43 13.58 -21.42
CA ALA A 209 -6.60 13.63 -22.32
C ALA A 209 -6.79 12.36 -23.16
N SER A 210 -5.73 11.57 -23.34
CA SER A 210 -5.75 10.30 -24.08
C SER A 210 -6.14 9.09 -23.22
N GLY A 211 -6.52 9.31 -21.98
CA GLY A 211 -6.78 8.28 -20.96
C GLY A 211 -5.64 8.12 -19.98
N PRO A 212 -5.85 7.30 -18.92
CA PRO A 212 -4.84 7.04 -17.91
C PRO A 212 -3.66 6.19 -18.41
N GLY A 213 -2.43 6.63 -18.15
CA GLY A 213 -1.22 5.83 -18.30
C GLY A 213 -0.80 5.26 -16.94
N VAL A 214 -0.50 3.95 -16.87
CA VAL A 214 -0.09 3.26 -15.64
C VAL A 214 1.27 2.61 -15.87
N GLU A 215 2.26 2.98 -15.05
CA GLU A 215 3.62 2.42 -15.10
C GLU A 215 3.96 1.81 -13.74
N PHE A 216 4.26 0.51 -13.71
CA PHE A 216 4.73 -0.19 -12.50
C PHE A 216 6.24 -0.08 -12.39
N ILE A 217 6.71 0.43 -11.25
CA ILE A 217 8.13 0.65 -10.98
C ILE A 217 8.62 -0.32 -9.93
N ARG A 218 9.86 -0.82 -10.10
CA ARG A 218 10.59 -1.60 -9.11
C ARG A 218 11.89 -0.91 -8.76
N VAL A 219 12.15 -0.77 -7.47
CA VAL A 219 13.31 -0.07 -6.92
C VAL A 219 14.09 -1.01 -6.01
N ASP A 220 15.37 -1.15 -6.28
CA ASP A 220 16.29 -1.82 -5.37
C ASP A 220 16.45 -0.98 -4.10
N TYR A 221 16.47 -1.62 -2.95
CA TYR A 221 16.67 -0.96 -1.67
C TYR A 221 17.66 -1.73 -0.78
N ASP A 222 18.09 -1.18 0.32
CA ASP A 222 18.98 -1.83 1.29
C ASP A 222 18.25 -2.97 2.02
N LEU A 223 18.12 -4.11 1.32
CA LEU A 223 17.48 -5.32 1.82
C LEU A 223 18.22 -5.89 3.03
N GLU A 224 19.57 -5.80 3.05
CA GLU A 224 20.38 -6.28 4.15
C GLU A 224 20.08 -5.50 5.44
N ARG A 225 20.00 -4.16 5.36
CA ARG A 225 19.58 -3.32 6.49
C ARG A 225 18.19 -3.70 6.99
N ALA A 226 17.24 -3.92 6.09
CA ALA A 226 15.87 -4.26 6.46
C ALA A 226 15.81 -5.63 7.17
N THR A 227 16.42 -6.65 6.60
CA THR A 227 16.38 -8.02 7.15
C THR A 227 17.20 -8.15 8.44
N ALA A 228 18.37 -7.51 8.53
CA ALA A 228 19.17 -7.48 9.75
C ALA A 228 18.42 -6.82 10.92
N ALA A 229 17.69 -5.73 10.65
CA ALA A 229 16.91 -5.07 11.68
C ALA A 229 15.71 -5.91 12.17
N ILE A 230 15.03 -6.63 11.28
CA ILE A 230 13.99 -7.60 11.66
C ILE A 230 14.61 -8.67 12.58
N ARG A 231 15.70 -9.32 12.15
CA ARG A 231 16.38 -10.38 12.92
C ARG A 231 16.97 -9.91 14.27
N SER A 232 17.33 -8.63 14.39
CA SER A 232 17.79 -8.04 15.64
C SER A 232 16.66 -7.58 16.58
N SER A 233 15.43 -7.59 16.10
CA SER A 233 14.23 -7.24 16.85
C SER A 233 13.62 -8.48 17.54
N THR A 234 12.43 -8.32 18.12
CA THR A 234 11.62 -9.45 18.62
C THR A 234 10.53 -9.87 17.63
N LEU A 235 10.62 -9.40 16.39
CA LEU A 235 9.77 -9.88 15.29
C LEU A 235 10.24 -11.26 14.82
N PRO A 236 9.33 -12.13 14.34
CA PRO A 236 9.71 -13.41 13.73
C PRO A 236 10.68 -13.26 12.56
N ASP A 237 11.72 -14.11 12.51
CA ASP A 237 12.73 -14.11 11.43
C ASP A 237 12.13 -14.37 10.05
N GLU A 238 10.99 -15.05 10.00
CA GLU A 238 10.24 -15.30 8.78
C GLU A 238 9.87 -14.02 8.03
N PHE A 239 9.74 -12.89 8.73
CA PHE A 239 9.51 -11.62 8.04
C PHE A 239 10.71 -11.15 7.23
N ALA A 240 11.92 -11.45 7.69
CA ALA A 240 13.13 -11.22 6.90
C ALA A 240 13.18 -12.13 5.66
N GLU A 241 12.85 -13.43 5.82
CA GLU A 241 12.76 -14.37 4.70
C GLU A 241 11.71 -13.95 3.66
N ILE A 242 10.56 -13.45 4.11
CA ILE A 242 9.51 -12.92 3.23
C ILE A 242 10.02 -11.74 2.41
N LEU A 243 10.82 -10.85 2.99
CA LEU A 243 11.43 -9.75 2.23
C LEU A 243 12.43 -10.29 1.19
N GLU A 244 13.30 -11.23 1.57
CA GLU A 244 14.32 -11.83 0.68
C GLU A 244 13.71 -12.56 -0.52
N THR A 245 12.49 -13.06 -0.37
CA THR A 245 11.83 -13.90 -1.38
C THR A 245 10.71 -13.20 -2.16
N GLY A 246 10.43 -11.95 -1.84
CA GLY A 246 9.28 -11.25 -2.43
C GLY A 246 7.94 -11.88 -2.05
N GLY A 247 7.83 -12.37 -0.80
CA GLY A 247 6.56 -12.89 -0.24
C GLY A 247 6.34 -14.39 -0.42
N VAL A 248 7.28 -15.12 -1.00
CA VAL A 248 7.21 -16.57 -1.14
C VAL A 248 7.93 -17.21 0.05
N LEU A 249 7.18 -17.76 1.02
CA LEU A 249 7.79 -18.55 2.09
C LEU A 249 8.46 -19.79 1.47
N ARG A 250 9.75 -19.98 1.76
CA ARG A 250 10.44 -21.23 1.40
C ARG A 250 9.74 -22.35 2.16
N SER A 251 9.16 -23.30 1.43
CA SER A 251 8.58 -24.48 2.05
C SER A 251 9.63 -25.10 2.97
N VAL A 252 9.33 -25.17 4.26
CA VAL A 252 10.12 -25.97 5.19
C VAL A 252 10.09 -27.39 4.63
N LYS A 253 11.24 -27.87 4.10
CA LYS A 253 11.34 -29.30 3.76
C LYS A 253 11.13 -30.06 5.05
N ALA A 254 10.00 -30.78 5.11
CA ALA A 254 9.68 -31.71 6.19
C ALA A 254 10.73 -32.83 6.24
#